data_2e0f5ae44107b75afb88a65989b980c6
#
_entry.id   2e0f5ae44107b75afb88a65989b980c6
#
_cell.length_a   1.000
_cell.length_b   1.000
_cell.length_c   1.000
_cell.angle_alpha   90.00
_cell.angle_beta   90.00
_cell.angle_gamma   90.00
#
_symmetry.space_group_name_H-M   'P 1'
#
loop_
_entity.id
_entity.type
_entity.pdbx_description
1 polymer ?
#
loop_
_entity_poly.entity_id
_entity_poly.type
_entity_poly.pdbx_seq_one_letter_code
_entity_poly.pdbx_strand_id
1 'polypeptide(L)'
;MDNFDAFYGSTPDYFGADPEASLVRFAGLLDPSQPVLDVGCGQGRNTVFLARRGFSVDALDPSRVAVEQISRLAENNGLAVRTVHGTFQYLKNGDYRYGGILLFGLIPLLSRTEIAELASFVMSRLDTGGILFATAFGTWDPDFQHRAGTWFKEDENSLRSPDGRLRTYLEPGELTALFQDLSPVYSWEGITPEHRHGDGPSERHGLAEAVLRRP
;
A
#
# COMPACT_ATOMS: atom_id res chain seq x y z
N MET A 1 11.44 -11.54 -6.12
CA MET A 1 10.23 -10.71 -6.27
C MET A 1 9.04 -11.64 -6.16
N ASP A 2 8.04 -11.32 -5.35
CA ASP A 2 6.83 -12.13 -5.24
C ASP A 2 6.15 -12.21 -6.60
N ASN A 3 5.71 -13.41 -6.98
CA ASN A 3 5.00 -13.59 -8.26
C ASN A 3 3.51 -13.26 -8.08
N PHE A 4 3.19 -11.99 -7.90
CA PHE A 4 1.82 -11.53 -7.72
C PHE A 4 0.92 -11.84 -8.92
N ASP A 5 1.45 -11.91 -10.15
CA ASP A 5 0.66 -12.33 -11.32
C ASP A 5 0.06 -13.73 -11.15
N ALA A 6 0.83 -14.67 -10.55
CA ALA A 6 0.32 -16.01 -10.29
C ALA A 6 -0.77 -16.01 -9.20
N PHE A 7 -0.58 -15.24 -8.11
CA PHE A 7 -1.57 -15.13 -7.04
C PHE A 7 -2.86 -14.48 -7.53
N TYR A 8 -2.77 -13.35 -8.21
CA TYR A 8 -3.93 -12.63 -8.74
C TYR A 8 -4.61 -13.34 -9.90
N GLY A 9 -3.88 -14.15 -10.67
CA GLY A 9 -4.44 -14.97 -11.74
C GLY A 9 -5.19 -16.21 -11.25
N SER A 10 -4.82 -16.75 -10.09
CA SER A 10 -5.40 -17.98 -9.55
C SER A 10 -6.51 -17.74 -8.53
N THR A 11 -6.50 -16.62 -7.82
CA THR A 11 -7.40 -16.37 -6.69
C THR A 11 -8.03 -14.98 -6.82
N PRO A 12 -9.34 -14.87 -7.09
CA PRO A 12 -10.06 -13.62 -6.97
C PRO A 12 -9.96 -13.08 -5.53
N ASP A 13 -9.84 -11.75 -5.40
CA ASP A 13 -9.81 -11.05 -4.11
C ASP A 13 -8.81 -11.67 -3.11
N TYR A 14 -7.58 -11.96 -3.57
CA TYR A 14 -6.55 -12.66 -2.79
C TYR A 14 -6.33 -12.03 -1.41
N PHE A 15 -6.32 -10.69 -1.31
CA PHE A 15 -6.22 -9.94 -0.06
C PHE A 15 -7.59 -9.54 0.52
N GLY A 16 -8.69 -10.19 0.08
CA GLY A 16 -10.05 -9.86 0.45
C GLY A 16 -10.68 -8.79 -0.46
N ALA A 17 -12.03 -8.77 -0.47
CA ALA A 17 -12.81 -7.82 -1.27
C ALA A 17 -13.08 -6.49 -0.55
N ASP A 18 -13.00 -6.49 0.80
CA ASP A 18 -13.28 -5.30 1.59
C ASP A 18 -12.11 -4.30 1.54
N PRO A 19 -12.39 -2.99 1.41
CA PRO A 19 -11.37 -1.95 1.49
C PRO A 19 -10.76 -1.88 2.90
N GLU A 20 -9.57 -1.28 3.01
CA GLU A 20 -8.92 -1.05 4.29
C GLU A 20 -9.79 -0.24 5.24
N ALA A 21 -9.86 -0.68 6.50
CA ALA A 21 -10.75 -0.10 7.51
C ALA A 21 -10.47 1.39 7.77
N SER A 22 -9.21 1.80 7.78
CA SER A 22 -8.85 3.20 7.92
C SER A 22 -9.26 4.03 6.70
N LEU A 23 -9.16 3.47 5.49
CA LEU A 23 -9.68 4.14 4.30
C LEU A 23 -11.18 4.37 4.40
N VAL A 24 -11.95 3.36 4.80
CA VAL A 24 -13.41 3.49 5.01
C VAL A 24 -13.71 4.59 6.05
N ARG A 25 -12.97 4.58 7.16
CA ARG A 25 -13.17 5.52 8.27
C ARG A 25 -12.82 6.96 7.92
N PHE A 26 -11.78 7.17 7.13
CA PHE A 26 -11.21 8.49 6.90
C PHE A 26 -11.34 8.98 5.45
N ALA A 27 -12.03 8.25 4.56
CA ALA A 27 -12.25 8.68 3.17
C ALA A 27 -12.92 10.05 3.05
N GLY A 28 -13.74 10.44 4.04
CA GLY A 28 -14.37 11.76 4.09
C GLY A 28 -13.39 12.94 4.27
N LEU A 29 -12.11 12.67 4.51
CA LEU A 29 -11.05 13.70 4.53
C LEU A 29 -10.50 14.02 3.15
N LEU A 30 -10.72 13.15 2.17
CA LEU A 30 -10.31 13.33 0.79
C LEU A 30 -11.23 14.34 0.10
N ASP A 31 -10.64 15.19 -0.73
CA ASP A 31 -11.39 16.09 -1.61
C ASP A 31 -11.74 15.35 -2.92
N PRO A 32 -13.03 15.10 -3.24
CA PRO A 32 -13.41 14.38 -4.45
C PRO A 32 -13.09 15.13 -5.75
N SER A 33 -12.77 16.42 -5.69
CA SER A 33 -12.30 17.18 -6.85
C SER A 33 -10.83 16.91 -7.20
N GLN A 34 -10.09 16.28 -6.31
CA GLN A 34 -8.67 15.94 -6.47
C GLN A 34 -8.50 14.44 -6.77
N PRO A 35 -7.59 14.05 -7.68
CA PRO A 35 -7.34 12.64 -7.93
C PRO A 35 -6.64 11.96 -6.74
N VAL A 36 -6.87 10.64 -6.62
CA VAL A 36 -6.20 9.78 -5.63
C VAL A 36 -5.25 8.82 -6.35
N LEU A 37 -4.07 8.59 -5.80
CA LEU A 37 -3.12 7.59 -6.28
C LEU A 37 -3.13 6.38 -5.33
N ASP A 38 -3.37 5.18 -5.88
CA ASP A 38 -3.26 3.91 -5.18
C ASP A 38 -2.01 3.18 -5.66
N VAL A 39 -0.95 3.16 -4.83
CA VAL A 39 0.36 2.60 -5.17
C VAL A 39 0.48 1.17 -4.65
N GLY A 40 0.65 0.21 -5.57
CA GLY A 40 0.56 -1.21 -5.23
C GLY A 40 -0.91 -1.61 -5.02
N CYS A 41 -1.78 -1.18 -5.94
CA CYS A 41 -3.24 -1.32 -5.81
C CYS A 41 -3.73 -2.78 -5.80
N GLY A 42 -2.89 -3.76 -6.19
CA GLY A 42 -3.25 -5.17 -6.27
C GLY A 42 -4.51 -5.36 -7.14
N GLN A 43 -5.47 -6.15 -6.66
CA GLN A 43 -6.76 -6.40 -7.35
C GLN A 43 -7.77 -5.25 -7.16
N GLY A 44 -7.40 -4.12 -6.54
CA GLY A 44 -8.12 -2.86 -6.58
C GLY A 44 -9.23 -2.69 -5.55
N ARG A 45 -9.25 -3.41 -4.44
CA ARG A 45 -10.29 -3.26 -3.39
C ARG A 45 -10.45 -1.83 -2.90
N ASN A 46 -9.33 -1.12 -2.68
CA ASN A 46 -9.33 0.29 -2.26
C ASN A 46 -9.65 1.24 -3.42
N THR A 47 -9.05 1.00 -4.58
CA THR A 47 -9.32 1.73 -5.83
C THR A 47 -10.81 1.75 -6.15
N VAL A 48 -11.45 0.57 -6.19
CA VAL A 48 -12.88 0.42 -6.52
C VAL A 48 -13.77 1.08 -5.47
N PHE A 49 -13.41 0.94 -4.19
CA PHE A 49 -14.12 1.59 -3.10
C PHE A 49 -14.18 3.12 -3.28
N LEU A 50 -13.08 3.76 -3.63
CA LEU A 50 -13.03 5.22 -3.87
C LEU A 50 -13.73 5.59 -5.18
N ALA A 51 -13.48 4.87 -6.27
CA ALA A 51 -14.08 5.17 -7.56
C ALA A 51 -15.62 5.08 -7.53
N ARG A 52 -16.20 4.12 -6.80
CA ARG A 52 -17.64 4.03 -6.56
C ARG A 52 -18.22 5.20 -5.75
N ARG A 53 -17.37 5.96 -5.07
CA ARG A 53 -17.71 7.19 -4.33
C ARG A 53 -17.50 8.45 -5.14
N GLY A 54 -17.16 8.33 -6.43
CA GLY A 54 -16.98 9.44 -7.35
C GLY A 54 -15.57 10.02 -7.39
N PHE A 55 -14.58 9.40 -6.73
CA PHE A 55 -13.19 9.81 -6.87
C PHE A 55 -12.60 9.37 -8.22
N SER A 56 -11.76 10.20 -8.80
CA SER A 56 -10.83 9.78 -9.85
C SER A 56 -9.63 9.11 -9.22
N VAL A 57 -9.31 7.87 -9.63
CA VAL A 57 -8.23 7.09 -9.03
C VAL A 57 -7.23 6.65 -10.09
N ASP A 58 -5.95 6.95 -9.86
CA ASP A 58 -4.83 6.36 -10.56
C ASP A 58 -4.38 5.11 -9.80
N ALA A 59 -4.56 3.94 -10.39
CA ALA A 59 -4.25 2.64 -9.80
C ALA A 59 -2.95 2.09 -10.42
N LEU A 60 -1.90 1.99 -9.61
CA LEU A 60 -0.56 1.60 -10.03
C LEU A 60 -0.17 0.26 -9.42
N ASP A 61 0.22 -0.71 -10.24
CA ASP A 61 0.74 -2.01 -9.77
C ASP A 61 1.75 -2.61 -10.76
N PRO A 62 2.83 -3.26 -10.30
CA PRO A 62 3.75 -4.00 -11.15
C PRO A 62 3.16 -5.30 -11.71
N SER A 63 2.06 -5.80 -11.16
CA SER A 63 1.34 -6.95 -11.71
C SER A 63 0.47 -6.56 -12.90
N ARG A 64 0.78 -7.14 -14.05
CA ARG A 64 -0.03 -6.95 -15.26
C ARG A 64 -1.43 -7.51 -15.09
N VAL A 65 -1.54 -8.65 -14.42
CA VAL A 65 -2.84 -9.31 -14.15
C VAL A 65 -3.73 -8.40 -13.31
N ALA A 66 -3.20 -7.79 -12.25
CA ALA A 66 -3.94 -6.85 -11.40
C ALA A 66 -4.46 -5.65 -12.20
N VAL A 67 -3.56 -5.00 -12.96
CA VAL A 67 -3.89 -3.84 -13.78
C VAL A 67 -4.97 -4.14 -14.81
N GLU A 68 -4.89 -5.29 -15.50
CA GLU A 68 -5.91 -5.71 -16.48
C GLU A 68 -7.26 -6.03 -15.82
N GLN A 69 -7.26 -6.66 -14.64
CA GLN A 69 -8.49 -6.94 -13.88
C GLN A 69 -9.20 -5.65 -13.49
N ILE A 70 -8.47 -4.68 -12.92
CA ILE A 70 -9.03 -3.38 -12.53
C ILE A 70 -9.53 -2.60 -13.74
N SER A 71 -8.76 -2.57 -14.85
CA SER A 71 -9.18 -1.86 -16.07
C SER A 71 -10.53 -2.38 -16.57
N ARG A 72 -10.66 -3.69 -16.71
CA ARG A 72 -11.94 -4.33 -17.14
C ARG A 72 -13.09 -4.03 -16.18
N LEU A 73 -12.82 -4.08 -14.86
CA LEU A 73 -13.83 -3.79 -13.87
C LEU A 73 -14.29 -2.32 -13.95
N ALA A 74 -13.35 -1.40 -14.10
CA ALA A 74 -13.63 0.02 -14.23
C ALA A 74 -14.44 0.34 -15.49
N GLU A 75 -14.03 -0.20 -16.65
CA GLU A 75 -14.74 -0.05 -17.92
C GLU A 75 -16.19 -0.57 -17.83
N ASN A 76 -16.37 -1.79 -17.31
CA ASN A 76 -17.69 -2.42 -17.20
C ASN A 76 -18.65 -1.69 -16.26
N ASN A 77 -18.12 -0.90 -15.30
CA ASN A 77 -18.93 -0.18 -14.31
C ASN A 77 -18.91 1.34 -14.49
N GLY A 78 -18.25 1.86 -15.53
CA GLY A 78 -18.13 3.30 -15.76
C GLY A 78 -17.41 4.06 -14.64
N LEU A 79 -16.40 3.43 -14.02
CA LEU A 79 -15.65 4.03 -12.91
C LEU A 79 -14.50 4.91 -13.44
N ALA A 80 -14.26 6.03 -12.77
CA ALA A 80 -13.16 6.95 -13.09
C ALA A 80 -11.82 6.42 -12.56
N VAL A 81 -11.31 5.35 -13.18
CA VAL A 81 -10.03 4.72 -12.82
C VAL A 81 -9.10 4.74 -14.03
N ARG A 82 -7.87 5.24 -13.83
CA ARG A 82 -6.75 5.09 -14.76
C ARG A 82 -5.79 4.06 -14.19
N THR A 83 -5.57 2.96 -14.89
CA THR A 83 -4.63 1.92 -14.49
C THR A 83 -3.23 2.17 -15.08
N VAL A 84 -2.19 1.92 -14.30
CA VAL A 84 -0.78 2.08 -14.71
C VAL A 84 -0.01 0.81 -14.33
N HIS A 85 0.53 0.11 -15.34
CA HIS A 85 1.41 -1.04 -15.12
C HIS A 85 2.84 -0.56 -14.85
N GLY A 86 3.30 -0.74 -13.62
CA GLY A 86 4.65 -0.33 -13.20
C GLY A 86 4.74 -0.08 -11.70
N THR A 87 5.85 0.51 -11.28
CA THR A 87 6.11 0.94 -9.92
C THR A 87 6.06 2.46 -9.81
N PHE A 88 6.10 3.02 -8.60
CA PHE A 88 6.07 4.48 -8.40
C PHE A 88 7.23 5.21 -9.11
N GLN A 89 8.35 4.53 -9.40
CA GLN A 89 9.44 5.08 -10.19
C GLN A 89 8.99 5.48 -11.61
N TYR A 90 7.98 4.80 -12.16
CA TYR A 90 7.42 5.14 -13.48
C TYR A 90 6.78 6.55 -13.50
N LEU A 91 6.22 6.98 -12.37
CA LEU A 91 5.57 8.28 -12.23
C LEU A 91 6.53 9.42 -11.80
N LYS A 92 7.82 9.13 -11.56
CA LYS A 92 8.78 10.15 -11.08
C LYS A 92 8.94 11.34 -12.03
N ASN A 93 8.79 11.14 -13.33
CA ASN A 93 9.03 12.17 -14.36
C ASN A 93 7.78 12.98 -14.75
N GLY A 94 6.62 12.74 -14.15
CA GLY A 94 5.38 13.49 -14.43
C GLY A 94 5.16 14.60 -13.39
N ASP A 95 4.30 15.58 -13.72
CA ASP A 95 3.88 16.66 -12.80
C ASP A 95 2.53 16.37 -12.11
N TYR A 96 2.17 15.10 -12.04
CA TYR A 96 0.92 14.67 -11.40
C TYR A 96 0.92 15.04 -9.90
N ARG A 97 -0.21 15.56 -9.44
CA ARG A 97 -0.48 15.88 -8.04
C ARG A 97 -1.75 15.17 -7.60
N TYR A 98 -1.81 14.83 -6.31
CA TYR A 98 -2.88 14.02 -5.76
C TYR A 98 -3.38 14.59 -4.44
N GLY A 99 -4.71 14.65 -4.29
CA GLY A 99 -5.36 14.96 -3.01
C GLY A 99 -5.32 13.80 -2.02
N GLY A 100 -4.99 12.60 -2.47
CA GLY A 100 -4.79 11.42 -1.64
C GLY A 100 -3.77 10.46 -2.23
N ILE A 101 -2.97 9.80 -1.38
CA ILE A 101 -2.06 8.72 -1.77
C ILE A 101 -2.28 7.54 -0.82
N LEU A 102 -2.42 6.34 -1.39
CA LEU A 102 -2.59 5.09 -0.66
C LEU A 102 -1.34 4.22 -0.80
N LEU A 103 -0.81 3.73 0.33
CA LEU A 103 0.36 2.84 0.44
C LEU A 103 0.01 1.63 1.32
N PHE A 104 -1.05 0.92 0.99
CA PHE A 104 -1.49 -0.24 1.76
C PHE A 104 -0.72 -1.50 1.36
N GLY A 105 -0.04 -2.14 2.32
CA GLY A 105 0.70 -3.39 2.11
C GLY A 105 1.94 -3.27 1.20
N LEU A 106 2.34 -2.06 0.81
CA LEU A 106 3.46 -1.83 -0.11
C LEU A 106 4.82 -1.77 0.62
N ILE A 107 4.91 -1.01 1.71
CA ILE A 107 6.18 -0.75 2.44
C ILE A 107 6.90 -2.05 2.83
N PRO A 108 6.21 -3.11 3.30
CA PRO A 108 6.87 -4.37 3.66
C PRO A 108 7.58 -5.08 2.49
N LEU A 109 7.27 -4.72 1.25
CA LEU A 109 7.81 -5.34 0.04
C LEU A 109 9.02 -4.59 -0.55
N LEU A 110 9.39 -3.46 0.04
CA LEU A 110 10.43 -2.56 -0.44
C LEU A 110 11.69 -2.65 0.42
N SER A 111 12.85 -2.47 -0.21
CA SER A 111 14.12 -2.24 0.49
C SER A 111 14.12 -0.90 1.21
N ARG A 112 15.03 -0.70 2.17
CA ARG A 112 15.21 0.57 2.88
C ARG A 112 15.44 1.75 1.92
N THR A 113 16.22 1.53 0.88
CA THR A 113 16.47 2.55 -0.15
C THR A 113 15.19 2.90 -0.90
N GLU A 114 14.40 1.89 -1.32
CA GLU A 114 13.13 2.12 -2.02
C GLU A 114 12.09 2.78 -1.12
N ILE A 115 12.07 2.49 0.18
CA ILE A 115 11.20 3.17 1.16
C ILE A 115 11.54 4.67 1.25
N ALA A 116 12.82 5.03 1.32
CA ALA A 116 13.27 6.42 1.34
C ALA A 116 12.90 7.15 0.02
N GLU A 117 13.05 6.47 -1.11
CA GLU A 117 12.62 6.99 -2.41
C GLU A 117 11.10 7.17 -2.49
N LEU A 118 10.33 6.21 -1.96
CA LEU A 118 8.87 6.28 -1.89
C LEU A 118 8.42 7.46 -1.02
N ALA A 119 9.04 7.68 0.14
CA ALA A 119 8.74 8.81 1.00
C ALA A 119 8.99 10.15 0.26
N SER A 120 10.13 10.27 -0.42
CA SER A 120 10.45 11.46 -1.23
C SER A 120 9.43 11.64 -2.38
N PHE A 121 9.04 10.54 -3.04
CA PHE A 121 8.01 10.56 -4.08
C PHE A 121 6.67 11.07 -3.53
N VAL A 122 6.19 10.54 -2.41
CA VAL A 122 4.94 10.97 -1.76
C VAL A 122 4.99 12.47 -1.46
N MET A 123 6.07 12.95 -0.83
CA MET A 123 6.23 14.37 -0.51
C MET A 123 6.24 15.28 -1.75
N SER A 124 6.71 14.75 -2.88
CA SER A 124 6.70 15.51 -4.15
C SER A 124 5.33 15.49 -4.85
N ARG A 125 4.43 14.56 -4.56
CA ARG A 125 3.18 14.30 -5.28
C ARG A 125 1.90 14.58 -4.50
N LEU A 126 1.94 14.51 -3.18
CA LEU A 126 0.79 14.85 -2.34
C LEU A 126 0.60 16.37 -2.32
N ASP A 127 -0.60 16.85 -2.58
CA ASP A 127 -0.92 18.28 -2.52
C ASP A 127 -1.05 18.80 -1.09
N THR A 128 -0.94 20.11 -0.89
CA THR A 128 -1.28 20.78 0.37
C THR A 128 -2.73 20.45 0.75
N GLY A 129 -2.95 20.05 2.00
CA GLY A 129 -4.22 19.54 2.49
C GLY A 129 -4.48 18.06 2.15
N GLY A 130 -3.68 17.47 1.27
CA GLY A 130 -3.82 16.07 0.84
C GLY A 130 -3.57 15.06 1.95
N ILE A 131 -4.10 13.85 1.79
CA ILE A 131 -4.11 12.79 2.79
C ILE A 131 -3.28 11.59 2.31
N LEU A 132 -2.33 11.18 3.14
CA LEU A 132 -1.60 9.92 2.98
C LEU A 132 -2.23 8.84 3.86
N PHE A 133 -2.48 7.67 3.29
CA PHE A 133 -2.81 6.43 4.00
C PHE A 133 -1.66 5.45 3.83
N ALA A 134 -1.12 4.92 4.90
CA ALA A 134 0.01 4.00 4.82
C ALA A 134 -0.08 2.89 5.87
N THR A 135 0.37 1.68 5.48
CA THR A 135 0.60 0.56 6.40
C THR A 135 2.00 -0.01 6.21
N ALA A 136 2.56 -0.54 7.29
CA ALA A 136 3.84 -1.23 7.29
C ALA A 136 3.84 -2.37 8.32
N PHE A 137 4.67 -3.40 8.10
CA PHE A 137 4.94 -4.39 9.15
C PHE A 137 5.92 -3.80 10.17
N GLY A 138 5.70 -4.13 11.46
CA GLY A 138 6.58 -3.72 12.54
C GLY A 138 7.45 -4.85 13.06
N THR A 139 8.56 -4.50 13.73
CA THR A 139 9.47 -5.49 14.36
C THR A 139 8.79 -6.29 15.47
N TRP A 140 7.60 -5.89 15.91
CA TRP A 140 6.71 -6.64 16.81
C TRP A 140 5.80 -7.66 16.08
N ASP A 141 5.97 -7.85 14.76
CA ASP A 141 5.27 -8.92 14.02
C ASP A 141 5.62 -10.29 14.61
N PRO A 142 4.63 -11.17 14.86
CA PRO A 142 4.88 -12.47 15.48
C PRO A 142 5.92 -13.32 14.73
N ASP A 143 6.00 -13.18 13.41
CA ASP A 143 6.93 -13.93 12.57
C ASP A 143 8.31 -13.28 12.45
N PHE A 144 8.49 -12.02 12.90
CA PHE A 144 9.74 -11.29 12.69
C PHE A 144 10.95 -12.02 13.25
N GLN A 145 10.89 -12.47 14.52
CA GLN A 145 12.01 -13.15 15.18
C GLN A 145 12.35 -14.48 14.49
N HIS A 146 11.35 -15.24 14.08
CA HIS A 146 11.56 -16.48 13.33
C HIS A 146 12.24 -16.20 11.98
N ARG A 147 11.74 -15.22 11.24
CA ARG A 147 12.32 -14.82 9.95
C ARG A 147 13.72 -14.25 10.11
N ALA A 148 13.98 -13.45 11.13
CA ALA A 148 15.32 -12.93 11.43
C ALA A 148 16.35 -14.04 11.73
N GLY A 149 15.91 -15.18 12.27
CA GLY A 149 16.75 -16.35 12.50
C GLY A 149 16.91 -17.30 11.30
N THR A 150 16.06 -17.18 10.27
CA THR A 150 16.00 -18.15 9.15
C THR A 150 16.21 -17.54 7.77
N TRP A 151 15.97 -16.24 7.60
CA TRP A 151 16.13 -15.51 6.36
C TRP A 151 17.47 -14.76 6.33
N PHE A 152 17.91 -14.37 5.14
CA PHE A 152 19.13 -13.57 4.98
C PHE A 152 18.86 -12.12 5.37
N LYS A 153 19.69 -11.55 6.24
CA LYS A 153 19.65 -10.12 6.53
C LYS A 153 20.19 -9.36 5.32
N GLU A 154 19.36 -8.52 4.72
CA GLU A 154 19.72 -7.67 3.58
C GLU A 154 20.11 -6.26 4.04
N ASP A 155 19.36 -5.73 5.03
CA ASP A 155 19.59 -4.42 5.65
C ASP A 155 18.97 -4.43 7.06
N GLU A 156 18.97 -3.30 7.76
CA GLU A 156 18.33 -3.17 9.07
C GLU A 156 16.85 -3.50 8.97
N ASN A 157 16.43 -4.55 9.70
CA ASN A 157 15.06 -5.08 9.69
C ASN A 157 14.50 -5.41 8.29
N SER A 158 15.38 -5.57 7.30
CA SER A 158 15.05 -6.05 5.96
C SER A 158 15.61 -7.45 5.77
N LEU A 159 14.73 -8.41 5.51
CA LEU A 159 15.03 -9.83 5.47
C LEU A 159 14.62 -10.40 4.10
N ARG A 160 15.51 -11.21 3.51
CA ARG A 160 15.24 -11.92 2.26
C ARG A 160 15.13 -13.40 2.50
N SER A 161 13.99 -13.98 2.10
CA SER A 161 13.79 -15.42 2.19
C SER A 161 14.68 -16.20 1.22
N PRO A 162 14.91 -17.52 1.42
CA PRO A 162 15.65 -18.36 0.50
C PRO A 162 15.10 -18.39 -0.93
N ASP A 163 13.79 -18.18 -1.11
CA ASP A 163 13.12 -18.07 -2.41
C ASP A 163 13.08 -16.63 -2.96
N GLY A 164 13.79 -15.69 -2.32
CA GLY A 164 14.04 -14.34 -2.83
C GLY A 164 13.00 -13.28 -2.43
N ARG A 165 11.99 -13.60 -1.62
CA ARG A 165 11.00 -12.62 -1.14
C ARG A 165 11.63 -11.66 -0.13
N LEU A 166 11.40 -10.37 -0.30
CA LEU A 166 11.81 -9.33 0.65
C LEU A 166 10.67 -9.06 1.64
N ARG A 167 11.04 -8.86 2.90
CA ARG A 167 10.16 -8.29 3.94
C ARG A 167 10.96 -7.30 4.77
N THR A 168 10.50 -6.05 4.76
CA THR A 168 11.05 -4.98 5.58
C THR A 168 10.08 -4.64 6.70
N TYR A 169 10.61 -4.53 7.91
CA TYR A 169 9.89 -4.23 9.12
C TYR A 169 10.34 -2.89 9.66
N LEU A 170 9.43 -2.10 10.18
CA LEU A 170 9.72 -0.81 10.78
C LEU A 170 9.77 -0.91 12.31
N GLU A 171 10.58 -0.06 12.93
CA GLU A 171 10.58 0.13 14.38
C GLU A 171 9.32 0.90 14.83
N PRO A 172 8.92 0.80 16.11
CA PRO A 172 7.82 1.60 16.64
C PRO A 172 8.03 3.10 16.36
N GLY A 173 6.98 3.75 15.83
CA GLY A 173 7.00 5.16 15.44
C GLY A 173 7.69 5.47 14.10
N GLU A 174 8.39 4.52 13.49
CA GLU A 174 9.15 4.77 12.27
C GLU A 174 8.25 5.11 11.07
N LEU A 175 7.04 4.50 10.96
CA LEU A 175 6.12 4.82 9.88
C LEU A 175 5.76 6.31 9.83
N THR A 176 5.48 6.92 10.95
CA THR A 176 5.19 8.36 11.04
C THR A 176 6.44 9.20 10.84
N ALA A 177 7.60 8.74 11.30
CA ALA A 177 8.88 9.43 11.14
C ALA A 177 9.34 9.50 9.67
N LEU A 178 9.00 8.49 8.85
CA LEU A 178 9.25 8.51 7.39
C LEU A 178 8.56 9.70 6.68
N PHE A 179 7.48 10.21 7.26
CA PHE A 179 6.67 11.29 6.72
C PHE A 179 6.55 12.44 7.74
N GLN A 180 7.66 12.79 8.41
CA GLN A 180 7.69 13.77 9.52
C GLN A 180 7.14 15.16 9.17
N ASP A 181 7.14 15.53 7.88
CA ASP A 181 6.60 16.80 7.40
C ASP A 181 5.06 16.77 7.22
N LEU A 182 4.42 15.63 7.45
CA LEU A 182 2.98 15.47 7.47
C LEU A 182 2.45 15.46 8.90
N SER A 183 1.27 16.03 9.11
CA SER A 183 0.60 16.06 10.42
C SER A 183 -0.21 14.78 10.62
N PRO A 184 -0.06 14.06 11.74
CA PRO A 184 -0.83 12.85 11.99
C PRO A 184 -2.32 13.20 12.28
N VAL A 185 -3.22 12.53 11.55
CA VAL A 185 -4.66 12.50 11.80
C VAL A 185 -5.02 11.26 12.61
N TYR A 186 -4.36 10.16 12.31
CA TYR A 186 -4.50 8.88 13.00
C TYR A 186 -3.21 8.10 12.87
N SER A 187 -2.84 7.40 13.94
CA SER A 187 -1.79 6.38 13.92
C SER A 187 -2.16 5.26 14.87
N TRP A 188 -1.80 4.05 14.52
CA TRP A 188 -1.99 2.86 15.34
C TRP A 188 -0.86 1.87 15.09
N GLU A 189 -0.42 1.20 16.14
CA GLU A 189 0.56 0.13 16.10
C GLU A 189 0.07 -1.00 16.99
N GLY A 190 0.13 -2.24 16.49
CA GLY A 190 -0.34 -3.38 17.25
C GLY A 190 -0.34 -4.68 16.45
N ILE A 191 -0.95 -5.71 17.03
CA ILE A 191 -1.16 -6.98 16.36
C ILE A 191 -2.55 -6.99 15.73
N THR A 192 -2.64 -7.33 14.44
CA THR A 192 -3.92 -7.46 13.74
C THR A 192 -4.75 -8.61 14.31
N PRO A 193 -6.09 -8.55 14.18
CA PRO A 193 -6.91 -9.74 14.32
C PRO A 193 -6.45 -10.86 13.38
N GLU A 194 -6.78 -12.08 13.73
CA GLU A 194 -6.53 -13.24 12.88
C GLU A 194 -7.29 -13.14 11.56
N HIS A 195 -6.60 -13.34 10.45
CA HIS A 195 -7.18 -13.27 9.10
C HIS A 195 -6.45 -14.23 8.15
N ARG A 196 -6.94 -14.34 6.91
CA ARG A 196 -6.34 -15.19 5.87
C ARG A 196 -6.24 -14.42 4.56
N HIS A 197 -5.24 -14.80 3.75
CA HIS A 197 -5.10 -14.36 2.37
C HIS A 197 -5.38 -15.54 1.44
N GLY A 198 -6.42 -15.44 0.63
CA GLY A 198 -6.89 -16.57 -0.20
C GLY A 198 -7.13 -17.82 0.63
N ASP A 199 -6.66 -18.96 0.14
CA ASP A 199 -6.72 -20.26 0.82
C ASP A 199 -5.52 -20.53 1.76
N GLY A 200 -4.73 -19.49 2.05
CA GLY A 200 -3.55 -19.58 2.92
C GLY A 200 -3.87 -19.89 4.38
N PRO A 201 -2.84 -20.10 5.21
CA PRO A 201 -3.02 -20.27 6.65
C PRO A 201 -3.60 -19.00 7.29
N SER A 202 -4.11 -19.15 8.50
CA SER A 202 -4.49 -18.03 9.34
C SER A 202 -3.24 -17.28 9.81
N GLU A 203 -3.25 -15.96 9.68
CA GLU A 203 -2.10 -15.09 9.96
C GLU A 203 -2.49 -13.94 10.87
N ARG A 204 -1.49 -13.40 11.58
CA ARG A 204 -1.55 -12.15 12.33
C ARG A 204 -0.31 -11.36 12.00
N HIS A 205 -0.45 -10.05 11.90
CA HIS A 205 0.68 -9.17 11.62
C HIS A 205 0.89 -8.14 12.72
N GLY A 206 2.14 -7.87 13.04
CA GLY A 206 2.55 -6.65 13.71
C GLY A 206 2.49 -5.52 12.71
N LEU A 207 1.46 -4.68 12.80
CA LEU A 207 1.15 -3.65 11.82
C LEU A 207 1.26 -2.25 12.43
N ALA A 208 1.92 -1.36 11.70
CA ALA A 208 1.80 0.08 11.86
C ALA A 208 0.85 0.62 10.77
N GLU A 209 -0.06 1.50 11.16
CA GLU A 209 -1.01 2.17 10.28
C GLU A 209 -1.01 3.67 10.57
N ALA A 210 -1.00 4.49 9.52
CA ALA A 210 -1.03 5.94 9.64
C ALA A 210 -1.95 6.59 8.59
N VAL A 211 -2.68 7.62 9.03
CA VAL A 211 -3.37 8.58 8.17
C VAL A 211 -2.79 9.94 8.49
N LEU A 212 -2.12 10.54 7.51
CA LEU A 212 -1.36 11.77 7.68
C LEU A 212 -1.86 12.84 6.70
N ARG A 213 -1.82 14.10 7.11
CA ARG A 213 -2.22 15.25 6.28
C ARG A 213 -1.03 16.12 5.96
N ARG A 214 -0.92 16.54 4.71
CA ARG A 214 0.04 17.56 4.31
C ARG A 214 -0.48 18.95 4.76
N PRO A 215 0.30 19.71 5.55
CA PRO A 215 -0.04 21.08 5.96
C PRO A 215 -0.25 22.05 4.79
#